data_7f287c9370e19ce6284858a23c16b0b8
#
_entry.id   7f287c9370e19ce6284858a23c16b0b8
#
_cell.length_a   1.000
_cell.length_b   1.000
_cell.length_c   1.000
_cell.angle_alpha   90.00
_cell.angle_beta   90.00
_cell.angle_gamma   90.00
#
_symmetry.space_group_name_H-M   'P 1'
#
loop_
_entity.id
_entity.type
_entity.pdbx_description
1 polymer ?
#
loop_
_entity_poly.entity_id
_entity_poly.type
_entity_poly.pdbx_seq_one_letter_code
_entity_poly.pdbx_strand_id
1 'polypeptide(L)'
;MQRIISERTAFRKYSDRILCAISLLVFAVSAQAEWRVVSTESELGHAGVEYQHVVVEDSVADQRAGLDVAIFSAKSCALRVIDNPDGEGLSAAMKREKCLCGVNGGYFDPDFKPIGLRISDTESSSQVRRARLITGILLQSQGGIDVIRASEFSRTRKIIAAIQAGPFLVEKSKSIRGLNDSQLARRTFVGIASNNRALLGVCSNVSLAGLANILSTVPFAADCKVRRAMNLDGGSSSAFWFARENGSAFSIPGLKPVRDFVGVISK
;
A
#
# COMPACT_ATOMS: atom_id res chain seq x y z
N MET A 1 70.06 -44.75 47.89
CA MET A 1 69.23 -45.53 46.99
C MET A 1 67.79 -45.10 47.24
N GLN A 2 67.43 -44.01 46.81
CA GLN A 2 66.13 -43.35 47.04
C GLN A 2 65.75 -42.54 45.80
N ARG A 3 64.43 -42.46 45.57
CA ARG A 3 63.75 -41.62 44.60
C ARG A 3 63.58 -42.23 43.21
N ILE A 4 62.40 -42.79 43.00
CA ILE A 4 61.54 -42.70 41.84
C ILE A 4 60.15 -43.21 42.24
N ILE A 5 59.34 -42.41 42.89
CA ILE A 5 57.86 -42.59 43.01
C ILE A 5 57.32 -41.18 43.24
N SER A 6 56.90 -40.47 42.22
CA SER A 6 55.96 -39.35 42.34
C SER A 6 55.80 -38.62 40.97
N GLU A 7 55.08 -39.21 40.05
CA GLU A 7 54.56 -38.46 38.89
C GLU A 7 53.50 -39.27 38.14
N ARG A 8 52.43 -39.70 38.86
CA ARG A 8 51.29 -40.34 38.20
C ARG A 8 49.93 -39.95 38.79
N THR A 9 49.76 -38.74 39.31
CA THR A 9 48.46 -38.34 39.89
C THR A 9 47.94 -36.95 39.50
N ALA A 10 48.49 -36.37 38.45
CA ALA A 10 48.07 -35.00 38.00
C ALA A 10 47.33 -34.94 36.65
N PHE A 11 47.01 -36.06 36.02
CA PHE A 11 46.41 -36.06 34.66
C PHE A 11 44.95 -36.55 34.61
N ARG A 12 44.25 -36.63 35.75
CA ARG A 12 42.87 -37.18 35.77
C ARG A 12 41.78 -36.23 36.32
N LYS A 13 42.00 -34.90 36.29
CA LYS A 13 41.03 -33.93 36.79
C LYS A 13 40.64 -32.82 35.81
N TYR A 14 41.03 -32.92 34.54
CA TYR A 14 40.71 -31.89 33.54
C TYR A 14 39.79 -32.37 32.40
N SER A 15 39.29 -33.61 32.46
CA SER A 15 38.50 -34.23 31.38
C SER A 15 36.98 -34.09 31.54
N ASP A 16 36.46 -33.67 32.71
CA ASP A 16 35.00 -33.72 32.96
C ASP A 16 34.28 -32.37 33.03
N ARG A 17 34.84 -31.33 32.47
CA ARG A 17 34.20 -30.00 32.43
C ARG A 17 34.04 -29.39 31.02
N ILE A 18 34.17 -30.16 29.95
CA ILE A 18 33.96 -29.69 28.56
C ILE A 18 32.78 -30.47 27.94
N LEU A 19 31.73 -30.68 28.67
CA LEU A 19 30.46 -31.17 28.09
C LEU A 19 29.32 -30.58 28.88
N CYS A 20 28.86 -29.40 28.48
CA CYS A 20 27.49 -28.86 28.63
C CYS A 20 27.45 -27.37 28.35
N ALA A 21 27.83 -27.01 27.16
CA ALA A 21 27.44 -25.70 26.56
C ALA A 21 26.96 -25.95 25.13
N ILE A 22 26.02 -26.88 24.96
CA ILE A 22 25.16 -26.87 23.79
C ILE A 22 24.22 -25.71 24.05
N SER A 23 24.60 -24.50 23.61
CA SER A 23 23.72 -23.37 23.46
C SER A 23 22.57 -23.83 22.57
N LEU A 24 21.40 -24.00 23.15
CA LEU A 24 20.14 -23.99 22.43
C LEU A 24 20.03 -22.59 21.77
N LEU A 25 20.54 -22.45 20.56
CA LEU A 25 20.15 -21.40 19.65
C LEU A 25 18.68 -21.71 19.28
N VAL A 26 17.77 -21.27 20.13
CA VAL A 26 16.37 -21.13 19.78
C VAL A 26 16.34 -20.07 18.69
N PHE A 27 16.36 -20.50 17.43
CA PHE A 27 15.93 -19.67 16.34
C PHE A 27 14.46 -19.35 16.64
N ALA A 28 14.22 -18.18 17.21
CA ALA A 28 12.91 -17.56 17.18
C ALA A 28 12.60 -17.35 15.69
N VAL A 29 11.97 -18.34 15.07
CA VAL A 29 11.28 -18.14 13.80
C VAL A 29 10.21 -17.10 14.16
N SER A 30 10.49 -15.83 13.88
CA SER A 30 9.46 -14.81 13.93
C SER A 30 8.38 -15.28 12.96
N ALA A 31 7.26 -15.73 13.48
CA ALA A 31 6.07 -16.04 12.69
C ALA A 31 5.72 -14.74 11.95
N GLN A 32 6.07 -14.70 10.68
CA GLN A 32 5.77 -13.56 9.84
C GLN A 32 4.31 -13.69 9.44
N ALA A 33 3.55 -12.60 9.58
CA ALA A 33 2.15 -12.54 9.15
C ALA A 33 2.00 -13.14 7.74
N GLU A 34 1.22 -14.21 7.64
CA GLU A 34 0.99 -14.94 6.39
C GLU A 34 -0.48 -14.73 5.96
N TRP A 35 -0.70 -13.61 5.27
CA TRP A 35 -2.00 -13.29 4.71
C TRP A 35 -2.34 -14.22 3.55
N ARG A 36 -3.51 -14.86 3.62
CA ARG A 36 -4.05 -15.72 2.56
C ARG A 36 -5.43 -15.26 2.15
N VAL A 37 -5.77 -15.48 0.87
CA VAL A 37 -7.11 -15.20 0.33
C VAL A 37 -8.10 -16.23 0.86
N VAL A 38 -9.21 -15.74 1.40
CA VAL A 38 -10.37 -16.56 1.83
C VAL A 38 -11.41 -16.60 0.74
N SER A 39 -11.72 -15.43 0.15
CA SER A 39 -12.66 -15.33 -0.96
C SER A 39 -12.32 -14.14 -1.85
N THR A 40 -12.72 -14.25 -3.11
CA THR A 40 -12.65 -13.16 -4.09
C THR A 40 -13.94 -13.14 -4.89
N GLU A 41 -14.57 -11.98 -4.93
CA GLU A 41 -15.67 -11.66 -5.85
C GLU A 41 -15.14 -10.64 -6.84
N SER A 42 -15.45 -10.80 -8.12
CA SER A 42 -15.01 -9.88 -9.17
C SER A 42 -16.14 -9.46 -10.09
N GLU A 43 -16.05 -8.23 -10.58
CA GLU A 43 -17.00 -7.64 -11.52
C GLU A 43 -16.23 -6.79 -12.54
N LEU A 44 -16.58 -6.94 -13.82
CA LEU A 44 -16.04 -6.09 -14.88
C LEU A 44 -16.85 -4.79 -14.97
N GLY A 45 -16.14 -3.68 -15.13
CA GLY A 45 -16.70 -2.36 -15.42
C GLY A 45 -16.25 -1.85 -16.79
N HIS A 46 -16.62 -0.63 -17.10
CA HIS A 46 -16.28 0.01 -18.37
C HIS A 46 -14.76 0.07 -18.62
N ALA A 47 -14.37 0.07 -19.88
CA ALA A 47 -12.99 0.19 -20.36
C ALA A 47 -12.01 -0.85 -19.77
N GLY A 48 -12.50 -2.04 -19.37
CA GLY A 48 -11.70 -3.12 -18.82
C GLY A 48 -11.18 -2.85 -17.41
N VAL A 49 -11.84 -1.96 -16.66
CA VAL A 49 -11.60 -1.84 -15.21
C VAL A 49 -12.27 -3.02 -14.52
N GLU A 50 -11.52 -3.74 -13.73
CA GLU A 50 -11.98 -4.87 -12.93
C GLU A 50 -12.09 -4.44 -11.46
N TYR A 51 -13.26 -4.62 -10.87
CA TYR A 51 -13.48 -4.49 -9.44
C TYR A 51 -13.32 -5.86 -8.79
N GLN A 52 -12.69 -5.89 -7.63
CA GLN A 52 -12.59 -7.08 -6.79
C GLN A 52 -12.88 -6.74 -5.35
N HIS A 53 -13.71 -7.57 -4.70
CA HIS A 53 -13.81 -7.67 -3.25
C HIS A 53 -13.04 -8.90 -2.80
N VAL A 54 -11.93 -8.67 -2.07
CA VAL A 54 -11.02 -9.74 -1.63
C VAL A 54 -11.03 -9.80 -0.11
N VAL A 55 -11.38 -10.95 0.44
CA VAL A 55 -11.27 -11.21 1.88
C VAL A 55 -10.00 -11.99 2.14
N VAL A 56 -9.18 -11.48 3.05
CA VAL A 56 -7.91 -12.09 3.45
C VAL A 56 -7.90 -12.34 4.96
N GLU A 57 -7.17 -13.36 5.39
CA GLU A 57 -6.92 -13.64 6.79
C GLU A 57 -5.44 -13.92 7.06
N ASP A 58 -4.99 -13.53 8.23
CA ASP A 58 -3.72 -13.92 8.81
C ASP A 58 -3.99 -14.89 9.95
N SER A 59 -3.68 -16.17 9.72
CA SER A 59 -3.93 -17.24 10.69
C SER A 59 -3.01 -17.17 11.91
N VAL A 60 -1.90 -16.44 11.84
CA VAL A 60 -0.95 -16.27 12.95
C VAL A 60 -1.43 -15.18 13.90
N ALA A 61 -1.92 -14.07 13.36
CA ALA A 61 -2.38 -12.93 14.15
C ALA A 61 -3.89 -12.97 14.41
N ASP A 62 -4.61 -13.98 13.94
CA ASP A 62 -6.09 -14.07 14.00
C ASP A 62 -6.79 -12.80 13.50
N GLN A 63 -6.28 -12.26 12.39
CA GLN A 63 -6.79 -11.04 11.78
C GLN A 63 -7.47 -11.34 10.45
N ARG A 64 -8.53 -10.60 10.16
CA ARG A 64 -9.25 -10.65 8.88
C ARG A 64 -9.43 -9.24 8.33
N ALA A 65 -9.24 -9.08 7.02
CA ALA A 65 -9.44 -7.82 6.33
C ALA A 65 -10.15 -8.02 4.99
N GLY A 66 -10.97 -7.04 4.61
CA GLY A 66 -11.61 -6.96 3.31
C GLY A 66 -10.97 -5.84 2.48
N LEU A 67 -10.68 -6.12 1.22
CA LEU A 67 -10.18 -5.14 0.27
C LEU A 67 -11.20 -4.94 -0.84
N ASP A 68 -11.50 -3.69 -1.15
CA ASP A 68 -12.24 -3.28 -2.34
C ASP A 68 -11.26 -2.60 -3.28
N VAL A 69 -11.00 -3.23 -4.43
CA VAL A 69 -9.89 -2.86 -5.33
C VAL A 69 -10.42 -2.70 -6.75
N ALA A 70 -10.06 -1.61 -7.41
CA ALA A 70 -10.19 -1.46 -8.85
C ALA A 70 -8.83 -1.67 -9.52
N ILE A 71 -8.77 -2.55 -10.50
CA ILE A 71 -7.58 -2.92 -11.27
C ILE A 71 -7.83 -2.51 -12.71
N PHE A 72 -6.88 -1.80 -13.32
CA PHE A 72 -7.04 -1.24 -14.66
C PHE A 72 -5.73 -1.20 -15.43
N SER A 73 -5.82 -1.06 -16.75
CA SER A 73 -4.65 -0.91 -17.62
C SER A 73 -4.21 0.55 -17.68
N ALA A 74 -2.96 0.83 -17.32
CA ALA A 74 -2.35 2.14 -17.49
C ALA A 74 -2.19 2.57 -18.97
N LYS A 75 -2.41 1.65 -19.93
CA LYS A 75 -2.41 1.95 -21.37
C LYS A 75 -3.72 2.58 -21.83
N SER A 76 -4.85 2.05 -21.38
CA SER A 76 -6.20 2.49 -21.78
C SER A 76 -6.85 3.48 -20.82
N CYS A 77 -6.29 3.63 -19.62
CA CYS A 77 -6.81 4.52 -18.59
C CYS A 77 -5.82 5.63 -18.24
N ALA A 78 -6.35 6.74 -17.76
CA ALA A 78 -5.59 7.88 -17.26
C ALA A 78 -6.03 8.24 -15.84
N LEU A 79 -5.11 8.85 -15.07
CA LEU A 79 -5.39 9.40 -13.75
C LEU A 79 -5.94 10.80 -13.87
N ARG A 80 -6.88 11.12 -12.97
CA ARG A 80 -7.33 12.47 -12.70
C ARG A 80 -7.20 12.75 -11.20
N VAL A 81 -6.53 13.80 -10.83
CA VAL A 81 -6.55 14.36 -9.48
C VAL A 81 -7.63 15.44 -9.46
N ILE A 82 -8.65 15.26 -8.65
CA ILE A 82 -9.84 16.11 -8.61
C ILE A 82 -9.74 16.98 -7.36
N ASP A 83 -9.71 18.28 -7.57
CA ASP A 83 -9.78 19.26 -6.50
C ASP A 83 -11.18 19.30 -5.89
N ASN A 84 -11.28 19.34 -4.56
CA ASN A 84 -12.54 19.32 -3.82
C ASN A 84 -12.59 20.40 -2.73
N PRO A 85 -12.53 21.69 -3.09
CA PRO A 85 -12.55 22.76 -2.11
C PRO A 85 -13.84 22.84 -1.30
N ASP A 86 -14.94 22.42 -1.89
CA ASP A 86 -16.29 22.53 -1.31
C ASP A 86 -16.67 21.31 -0.45
N GLY A 87 -15.80 20.29 -0.37
CA GLY A 87 -16.07 19.09 0.45
C GLY A 87 -17.16 18.17 -0.12
N GLU A 88 -17.32 18.13 -1.45
CA GLU A 88 -18.25 17.25 -2.16
C GLU A 88 -17.96 15.77 -1.80
N GLY A 89 -18.98 14.92 -1.82
CA GLY A 89 -18.82 13.48 -1.63
C GLY A 89 -18.19 12.78 -2.84
N LEU A 90 -17.39 11.73 -2.61
CA LEU A 90 -16.68 10.99 -3.67
C LEU A 90 -17.60 10.58 -4.83
N SER A 91 -18.78 10.03 -4.53
CA SER A 91 -19.69 9.53 -5.58
C SER A 91 -20.19 10.65 -6.52
N ALA A 92 -20.42 11.85 -6.02
CA ALA A 92 -20.82 12.98 -6.83
C ALA A 92 -19.65 13.47 -7.70
N ALA A 93 -18.46 13.60 -7.13
CA ALA A 93 -17.25 13.96 -7.86
C ALA A 93 -16.93 12.96 -8.98
N MET A 94 -16.98 11.65 -8.71
CA MET A 94 -16.69 10.62 -9.71
C MET A 94 -17.69 10.65 -10.88
N LYS A 95 -18.98 10.85 -10.60
CA LYS A 95 -20.00 10.98 -11.64
C LYS A 95 -19.81 12.23 -12.50
N ARG A 96 -19.57 13.38 -11.87
CA ARG A 96 -19.31 14.66 -12.54
C ARG A 96 -18.11 14.58 -13.49
N GLU A 97 -17.03 13.95 -13.03
CA GLU A 97 -15.78 13.78 -13.78
C GLU A 97 -15.79 12.56 -14.72
N LYS A 98 -16.91 11.82 -14.80
CA LYS A 98 -17.07 10.61 -15.62
C LYS A 98 -15.97 9.58 -15.38
N CYS A 99 -15.60 9.42 -14.10
CA CYS A 99 -14.60 8.43 -13.71
C CYS A 99 -15.12 6.99 -13.83
N LEU A 100 -14.23 6.06 -14.06
CA LEU A 100 -14.49 4.62 -14.07
C LEU A 100 -14.38 4.04 -12.66
N CYS A 101 -13.45 4.54 -11.89
CA CYS A 101 -13.28 4.24 -10.47
C CYS A 101 -12.54 5.40 -9.78
N GLY A 102 -12.55 5.41 -8.45
CA GLY A 102 -11.83 6.43 -7.70
C GLY A 102 -11.83 6.19 -6.20
N VAL A 103 -10.92 6.89 -5.53
CA VAL A 103 -10.74 6.89 -4.07
C VAL A 103 -10.51 8.32 -3.58
N ASN A 104 -10.56 8.52 -2.25
CA ASN A 104 -10.06 9.76 -1.64
C ASN A 104 -8.57 9.96 -1.95
N GLY A 105 -8.11 11.19 -1.86
CA GLY A 105 -6.75 11.58 -2.24
C GLY A 105 -5.75 11.64 -1.08
N GLY A 106 -4.95 12.73 -1.07
CA GLY A 106 -3.86 12.95 -0.14
C GLY A 106 -4.28 13.54 1.19
N TYR A 107 -3.26 13.84 2.01
CA TYR A 107 -3.46 14.51 3.29
C TYR A 107 -3.75 15.99 3.10
N PHE A 108 -4.50 16.57 4.03
CA PHE A 108 -4.79 17.99 4.10
C PHE A 108 -4.69 18.50 5.55
N ASP A 109 -4.44 19.78 5.69
CA ASP A 109 -4.32 20.45 6.99
C ASP A 109 -5.69 20.88 7.56
N PRO A 110 -5.75 21.39 8.79
CA PRO A 110 -7.01 21.90 9.38
C PRO A 110 -7.67 23.04 8.59
N ASP A 111 -6.91 23.78 7.80
CA ASP A 111 -7.43 24.83 6.90
C ASP A 111 -7.93 24.26 5.55
N PHE A 112 -8.04 22.95 5.46
CA PHE A 112 -8.47 22.22 4.26
C PHE A 112 -7.54 22.43 3.04
N LYS A 113 -6.24 22.68 3.28
CA LYS A 113 -5.21 22.82 2.24
C LYS A 113 -4.45 21.49 2.04
N PRO A 114 -4.11 21.11 0.79
CA PRO A 114 -3.37 19.88 0.54
C PRO A 114 -1.99 19.91 1.20
N ILE A 115 -1.59 18.78 1.80
CA ILE A 115 -0.25 18.58 2.33
C ILE A 115 0.58 17.80 1.29
N GLY A 116 1.63 18.46 0.74
CA GLY A 116 2.47 17.87 -0.30
C GLY A 116 2.03 18.23 -1.71
N LEU A 117 2.71 17.67 -2.70
CA LEU A 117 2.48 17.97 -4.11
C LEU A 117 1.08 17.56 -4.56
N ARG A 118 0.42 18.46 -5.26
CA ARG A 118 -0.79 18.20 -6.04
C ARG A 118 -0.67 18.86 -7.40
N ILE A 119 -0.90 18.08 -8.45
CA ILE A 119 -1.01 18.55 -9.84
C ILE A 119 -2.33 18.03 -10.39
N SER A 120 -3.17 18.92 -10.88
CA SER A 120 -4.42 18.63 -11.57
C SER A 120 -4.40 19.31 -12.92
N ASP A 121 -4.66 18.56 -13.98
CA ASP A 121 -4.68 19.04 -15.36
C ASP A 121 -3.46 19.92 -15.74
N THR A 122 -2.26 19.49 -15.35
CA THR A 122 -0.96 20.16 -15.50
C THR A 122 -0.71 21.35 -14.57
N GLU A 123 -1.71 21.83 -13.85
CA GLU A 123 -1.56 22.92 -12.90
C GLU A 123 -1.12 22.42 -11.52
N SER A 124 -0.03 22.99 -11.02
CA SER A 124 0.51 22.66 -9.69
C SER A 124 -0.01 23.63 -8.65
N SER A 125 -0.82 23.15 -7.72
CA SER A 125 -1.33 23.97 -6.61
C SER A 125 -0.46 23.94 -5.36
N SER A 126 0.59 23.08 -5.34
CA SER A 126 1.47 22.92 -4.18
C SER A 126 2.83 22.31 -4.57
N GLN A 127 3.74 22.24 -3.62
CA GLN A 127 5.11 21.75 -3.86
C GLN A 127 5.35 20.40 -3.18
N VAL A 128 6.37 19.67 -3.67
CA VAL A 128 6.85 18.46 -3.00
C VAL A 128 7.32 18.82 -1.60
N ARG A 129 6.77 18.16 -0.60
CA ARG A 129 7.21 18.25 0.80
C ARG A 129 8.05 17.04 1.17
N ARG A 130 9.10 17.28 1.95
CA ARG A 130 9.91 16.21 2.56
C ARG A 130 9.42 16.00 3.98
N ALA A 131 8.67 14.92 4.20
CA ALA A 131 8.22 14.52 5.54
C ALA A 131 8.16 12.99 5.63
N ARG A 132 8.31 12.49 6.86
CA ARG A 132 8.42 11.05 7.14
C ARG A 132 7.22 10.23 6.65
N LEU A 133 6.02 10.81 6.65
CA LEU A 133 4.80 10.12 6.28
C LEU A 133 4.44 10.23 4.78
N ILE A 134 4.88 11.29 4.09
CA ILE A 134 4.49 11.56 2.70
C ILE A 134 5.64 11.22 1.73
N THR A 135 6.01 9.96 1.68
CA THR A 135 7.22 9.48 1.00
C THR A 135 7.02 9.06 -0.45
N GLY A 136 5.77 9.06 -0.94
CA GLY A 136 5.41 8.62 -2.27
C GLY A 136 4.69 9.68 -3.10
N ILE A 137 4.73 9.53 -4.41
CA ILE A 137 3.96 10.32 -5.37
C ILE A 137 3.34 9.35 -6.39
N LEU A 138 2.01 9.38 -6.48
CA LEU A 138 1.29 8.83 -7.62
C LEU A 138 1.27 9.89 -8.70
N LEU A 139 1.59 9.54 -9.94
CA LEU A 139 1.61 10.50 -11.04
C LEU A 139 1.16 9.90 -12.37
N GLN A 140 0.65 10.77 -13.22
CA GLN A 140 0.43 10.57 -14.66
C GLN A 140 1.37 11.47 -15.44
N SER A 141 2.17 10.86 -16.30
CA SER A 141 3.01 11.58 -17.28
C SER A 141 2.73 11.09 -18.69
N GLN A 142 3.45 11.62 -19.68
CA GLN A 142 3.42 11.05 -21.05
C GLN A 142 3.86 9.59 -21.09
N GLY A 143 4.71 9.15 -20.15
CA GLY A 143 5.15 7.76 -20.02
C GLY A 143 4.12 6.82 -19.36
N GLY A 144 2.98 7.34 -18.91
CA GLY A 144 1.92 6.58 -18.24
C GLY A 144 1.78 6.89 -16.76
N ILE A 145 1.10 5.97 -16.06
CA ILE A 145 0.86 6.06 -14.61
C ILE A 145 2.02 5.40 -13.87
N ASP A 146 2.51 6.04 -12.81
CA ASP A 146 3.55 5.48 -11.94
C ASP A 146 3.37 5.89 -10.48
N VAL A 147 3.94 5.08 -9.58
CA VAL A 147 4.11 5.37 -8.15
C VAL A 147 5.59 5.45 -7.88
N ILE A 148 6.09 6.63 -7.54
CA ILE A 148 7.50 6.90 -7.33
C ILE A 148 7.78 7.37 -5.90
N ARG A 149 9.04 7.26 -5.46
CA ARG A 149 9.48 7.92 -4.23
C ARG A 149 9.44 9.44 -4.42
N ALA A 150 9.07 10.19 -3.39
CA ALA A 150 9.13 11.65 -3.44
C ALA A 150 10.54 12.19 -3.77
N SER A 151 11.59 11.44 -3.43
CA SER A 151 13.00 11.74 -3.79
C SER A 151 13.32 11.51 -5.28
N GLU A 152 12.54 10.70 -5.99
CA GLU A 152 12.71 10.43 -7.43
C GLU A 152 11.97 11.46 -8.31
N PHE A 153 11.18 12.34 -7.69
CA PHE A 153 10.39 13.32 -8.43
C PHE A 153 11.27 14.37 -9.11
N SER A 154 11.03 14.59 -10.42
CA SER A 154 11.67 15.63 -11.20
C SER A 154 10.63 16.42 -11.99
N ARG A 155 10.73 17.75 -11.96
CA ARG A 155 9.87 18.66 -12.73
C ARG A 155 10.22 18.71 -14.23
N THR A 156 11.31 18.06 -14.65
CA THR A 156 11.70 17.99 -16.07
C THR A 156 10.74 17.14 -16.91
N ARG A 157 9.95 16.28 -16.27
CA ARG A 157 8.90 15.48 -16.94
C ARG A 157 7.62 16.30 -17.03
N LYS A 158 6.96 16.22 -18.18
CA LYS A 158 5.61 16.76 -18.32
C LYS A 158 4.63 15.90 -17.51
N ILE A 159 4.26 16.37 -16.32
CA ILE A 159 3.31 15.73 -15.43
C ILE A 159 1.92 16.28 -15.71
N ILE A 160 0.94 15.41 -15.88
CA ILE A 160 -0.46 15.75 -16.16
C ILE A 160 -1.24 15.79 -14.85
N ALA A 161 -1.06 14.79 -14.00
CA ALA A 161 -1.69 14.69 -12.70
C ALA A 161 -0.69 14.09 -11.70
N ALA A 162 -0.67 14.57 -10.48
CA ALA A 162 0.13 13.99 -9.41
C ALA A 162 -0.44 14.30 -8.04
N ILE A 163 -0.25 13.36 -7.11
CA ILE A 163 -0.58 13.52 -5.71
C ILE A 163 0.52 12.90 -4.84
N GLN A 164 1.00 13.68 -3.87
CA GLN A 164 1.96 13.20 -2.89
C GLN A 164 1.23 12.72 -1.64
N ALA A 165 1.55 11.51 -1.21
CA ALA A 165 1.02 10.91 0.02
C ALA A 165 2.01 9.84 0.54
N GLY A 166 1.53 8.93 1.36
CA GLY A 166 2.35 7.85 1.89
C GLY A 166 1.84 7.30 3.23
N PRO A 167 2.64 6.47 3.86
CA PRO A 167 3.98 6.06 3.44
C PRO A 167 3.96 5.12 2.22
N PHE A 168 5.13 4.92 1.62
CA PHE A 168 5.36 3.82 0.68
C PHE A 168 5.10 2.50 1.40
N LEU A 169 4.41 1.57 0.75
CA LEU A 169 4.01 0.28 1.30
C LEU A 169 4.80 -0.88 0.67
N VAL A 170 4.91 -0.85 -0.66
CA VAL A 170 5.58 -1.91 -1.45
C VAL A 170 6.58 -1.28 -2.38
N GLU A 171 7.77 -1.87 -2.48
CA GLU A 171 8.81 -1.51 -3.43
C GLU A 171 9.51 -2.76 -3.96
N LYS A 172 9.69 -2.84 -5.29
CA LYS A 172 10.25 -4.02 -5.97
C LYS A 172 9.53 -5.32 -5.56
N SER A 173 8.20 -5.25 -5.42
CA SER A 173 7.33 -6.35 -5.00
C SER A 173 7.64 -6.90 -3.60
N LYS A 174 8.19 -6.09 -2.70
CA LYS A 174 8.44 -6.45 -1.30
C LYS A 174 7.83 -5.38 -0.39
N SER A 175 7.26 -5.81 0.73
CA SER A 175 6.77 -4.90 1.77
C SER A 175 7.90 -4.05 2.35
N ILE A 176 7.60 -2.78 2.64
CA ILE A 176 8.53 -1.86 3.30
C ILE A 176 8.61 -2.21 4.79
N ARG A 177 9.84 -2.29 5.30
CA ARG A 177 10.10 -2.56 6.72
C ARG A 177 9.90 -1.31 7.58
N GLY A 178 9.56 -1.51 8.86
CA GLY A 178 9.44 -0.44 9.85
C GLY A 178 8.17 0.42 9.70
N LEU A 179 7.17 -0.06 8.97
CA LEU A 179 5.84 0.52 8.98
C LEU A 179 5.14 0.27 10.31
N ASN A 180 4.20 1.17 10.68
CA ASN A 180 3.40 0.99 11.88
C ASN A 180 2.55 -0.28 11.79
N ASP A 181 2.64 -1.13 12.81
CA ASP A 181 1.95 -2.42 12.88
C ASP A 181 0.86 -2.47 13.96
N SER A 182 0.78 -1.49 14.83
CA SER A 182 -0.14 -1.47 15.96
C SER A 182 -1.44 -0.71 15.70
N GLN A 183 -1.43 0.27 14.81
CA GLN A 183 -2.59 1.12 14.56
C GLN A 183 -3.45 0.55 13.43
N LEU A 184 -4.55 -0.10 13.79
CA LEU A 184 -5.56 -0.58 12.86
C LEU A 184 -6.46 0.59 12.43
N ALA A 185 -6.70 0.70 11.12
CA ALA A 185 -7.63 1.67 10.55
C ALA A 185 -8.06 1.22 9.15
N ARG A 186 -9.13 1.81 8.62
CA ARG A 186 -9.40 1.73 7.19
C ARG A 186 -8.27 2.43 6.44
N ARG A 187 -7.75 1.80 5.39
CA ARG A 187 -6.63 2.31 4.60
C ARG A 187 -7.05 2.50 3.16
N THR A 188 -6.58 3.59 2.56
CA THR A 188 -6.71 3.83 1.12
C THR A 188 -5.33 3.67 0.49
N PHE A 189 -5.24 3.00 -0.65
CA PHE A 189 -3.97 2.73 -1.29
C PHE A 189 -4.05 2.84 -2.81
N VAL A 190 -2.89 3.05 -3.41
CA VAL A 190 -2.69 2.99 -4.86
C VAL A 190 -1.43 2.19 -5.15
N GLY A 191 -1.38 1.53 -6.31
CA GLY A 191 -0.21 0.76 -6.69
C GLY A 191 -0.07 0.59 -8.19
N ILE A 192 1.15 0.19 -8.57
CA ILE A 192 1.52 -0.23 -9.92
C ILE A 192 1.92 -1.70 -9.86
N ALA A 193 1.38 -2.47 -10.77
CA ALA A 193 1.64 -3.90 -10.88
C ALA A 193 2.39 -4.25 -12.18
N SER A 194 2.66 -5.55 -12.36
CA SER A 194 3.17 -6.10 -13.62
C SER A 194 2.22 -5.81 -14.78
N ASN A 195 2.69 -6.02 -16.02
CA ASN A 195 1.90 -5.92 -17.24
C ASN A 195 1.17 -4.58 -17.47
N ASN A 196 1.78 -3.46 -17.01
CA ASN A 196 1.18 -2.12 -17.09
C ASN A 196 -0.18 -2.01 -16.39
N ARG A 197 -0.45 -2.84 -15.40
CA ARG A 197 -1.63 -2.72 -14.56
C ARG A 197 -1.38 -1.74 -13.42
N ALA A 198 -2.38 -0.98 -13.09
CA ALA A 198 -2.44 -0.14 -11.90
C ALA A 198 -3.66 -0.53 -11.07
N LEU A 199 -3.61 -0.20 -9.80
CA LEU A 199 -4.69 -0.50 -8.87
C LEU A 199 -4.87 0.63 -7.87
N LEU A 200 -6.09 0.82 -7.43
CA LEU A 200 -6.46 1.67 -6.30
C LEU A 200 -7.56 0.98 -5.49
N GLY A 201 -7.61 1.26 -4.21
CA GLY A 201 -8.60 0.62 -3.37
C GLY A 201 -8.57 1.05 -1.92
N VAL A 202 -9.45 0.43 -1.16
CA VAL A 202 -9.52 0.55 0.30
C VAL A 202 -9.37 -0.82 0.95
N CYS A 203 -8.83 -0.85 2.15
CA CYS A 203 -8.74 -2.04 2.98
C CYS A 203 -9.37 -1.74 4.34
N SER A 204 -10.19 -2.65 4.84
CA SER A 204 -10.80 -2.52 6.15
C SER A 204 -9.76 -2.78 7.25
N ASN A 205 -9.87 -2.06 8.34
CA ASN A 205 -9.26 -2.30 9.67
C ASN A 205 -7.92 -3.06 9.69
N VAL A 206 -6.89 -2.49 9.04
CA VAL A 206 -5.56 -3.08 8.92
C VAL A 206 -4.47 -2.09 9.32
N SER A 207 -3.33 -2.58 9.83
CA SER A 207 -2.14 -1.78 10.06
C SER A 207 -1.44 -1.42 8.73
N LEU A 208 -0.53 -0.44 8.73
CA LEU A 208 0.26 -0.12 7.54
C LEU A 208 1.20 -1.29 7.16
N ALA A 209 1.76 -1.99 8.15
CA ALA A 209 2.59 -3.16 7.93
C ALA A 209 1.77 -4.33 7.38
N GLY A 210 0.58 -4.58 7.93
CA GLY A 210 -0.37 -5.58 7.45
C GLY A 210 -0.79 -5.32 6.00
N LEU A 211 -1.18 -4.08 5.66
CA LEU A 211 -1.51 -3.70 4.29
C LEU A 211 -0.34 -3.89 3.32
N ALA A 212 0.87 -3.49 3.72
CA ALA A 212 2.06 -3.68 2.89
C ALA A 212 2.34 -5.17 2.62
N ASN A 213 2.15 -6.02 3.62
CA ASN A 213 2.24 -7.47 3.48
C ASN A 213 1.19 -8.01 2.52
N ILE A 214 -0.09 -7.68 2.71
CA ILE A 214 -1.19 -8.08 1.82
C ILE A 214 -0.85 -7.71 0.38
N LEU A 215 -0.52 -6.44 0.11
CA LEU A 215 -0.25 -5.95 -1.25
C LEU A 215 0.99 -6.59 -1.90
N SER A 216 1.94 -7.10 -1.12
CA SER A 216 3.14 -7.73 -1.66
C SER A 216 3.02 -9.25 -1.86
N THR A 217 2.07 -9.92 -1.18
CA THR A 217 1.95 -11.38 -1.15
C THR A 217 0.66 -11.90 -1.79
N VAL A 218 -0.45 -11.18 -1.63
CA VAL A 218 -1.76 -11.60 -2.16
C VAL A 218 -1.83 -11.35 -3.66
N PRO A 219 -2.16 -12.37 -4.48
CA PRO A 219 -2.41 -12.19 -5.91
C PRO A 219 -3.81 -11.60 -6.12
N PHE A 220 -3.89 -10.41 -6.72
CA PHE A 220 -5.17 -9.80 -7.13
C PHE A 220 -5.68 -10.34 -8.48
N ALA A 221 -4.78 -10.77 -9.35
CA ALA A 221 -5.06 -11.50 -10.59
C ALA A 221 -3.85 -12.37 -10.92
N ALA A 222 -4.03 -13.39 -11.77
CA ALA A 222 -3.00 -14.39 -12.08
C ALA A 222 -1.65 -13.79 -12.50
N ASP A 223 -1.68 -12.62 -13.16
CA ASP A 223 -0.51 -11.91 -13.68
C ASP A 223 -0.31 -10.51 -13.09
N CYS A 224 -1.04 -10.17 -12.03
CA CYS A 224 -1.05 -8.84 -11.41
C CYS A 224 -0.23 -8.82 -10.11
N LYS A 225 1.10 -8.81 -10.21
CA LYS A 225 1.99 -8.67 -9.06
C LYS A 225 2.27 -7.19 -8.78
N VAL A 226 1.91 -6.72 -7.61
CA VAL A 226 2.18 -5.34 -7.17
C VAL A 226 3.69 -5.09 -7.09
N ARG A 227 4.17 -4.11 -7.81
CA ARG A 227 5.59 -3.72 -7.86
C ARG A 227 5.92 -2.57 -6.93
N ARG A 228 5.06 -1.57 -6.93
CA ARG A 228 5.12 -0.39 -6.05
C ARG A 228 3.72 -0.06 -5.55
N ALA A 229 3.59 0.30 -4.29
CA ALA A 229 2.34 0.80 -3.71
C ALA A 229 2.62 1.83 -2.63
N MET A 230 1.67 2.72 -2.44
CA MET A 230 1.70 3.69 -1.34
C MET A 230 0.32 3.86 -0.73
N ASN A 231 0.30 4.25 0.54
CA ASN A 231 -0.91 4.65 1.24
C ASN A 231 -1.31 6.08 0.84
N LEU A 232 -2.60 6.34 0.80
CA LEU A 232 -3.21 7.67 0.73
C LEU A 232 -3.74 8.07 2.11
N ASP A 233 -4.56 9.14 2.19
CA ASP A 233 -5.23 9.45 3.46
C ASP A 233 -6.18 8.31 3.85
N GLY A 234 -6.19 7.97 5.12
CA GLY A 234 -6.88 6.79 5.64
C GLY A 234 -7.93 7.12 6.71
N GLY A 235 -8.38 6.09 7.41
CA GLY A 235 -9.34 6.23 8.51
C GLY A 235 -10.69 6.77 8.04
N SER A 236 -11.12 7.89 8.62
CA SER A 236 -12.39 8.54 8.29
C SER A 236 -12.46 9.12 6.87
N SER A 237 -11.31 9.36 6.24
CA SER A 237 -11.21 9.85 4.85
C SER A 237 -11.41 8.75 3.82
N SER A 238 -11.15 7.47 4.18
CA SER A 238 -11.17 6.36 3.23
C SER A 238 -12.51 6.22 2.54
N ALA A 239 -12.49 6.30 1.21
CA ALA A 239 -13.65 6.20 0.35
C ALA A 239 -13.27 5.49 -0.95
N PHE A 240 -14.22 4.76 -1.53
CA PHE A 240 -14.05 4.01 -2.78
C PHE A 240 -15.29 4.13 -3.64
N TRP A 241 -15.10 4.20 -4.96
CA TRP A 241 -16.19 4.25 -5.94
C TRP A 241 -15.80 3.50 -7.21
N PHE A 242 -16.75 2.77 -7.80
CA PHE A 242 -16.58 1.99 -9.02
C PHE A 242 -17.85 2.07 -9.88
N ALA A 243 -17.68 2.39 -11.16
CA ALA A 243 -18.76 2.42 -12.15
C ALA A 243 -18.99 1.03 -12.73
N ARG A 244 -20.18 0.48 -12.59
CA ARG A 244 -20.60 -0.78 -13.19
C ARG A 244 -21.01 -0.59 -14.65
N GLU A 245 -20.89 -1.64 -15.44
CA GLU A 245 -21.33 -1.61 -16.86
C GLU A 245 -22.82 -1.29 -17.04
N ASN A 246 -23.65 -1.66 -16.09
CA ASN A 246 -25.09 -1.41 -16.13
C ASN A 246 -25.49 0.04 -15.80
N GLY A 247 -24.53 0.95 -15.64
CA GLY A 247 -24.75 2.35 -15.29
C GLY A 247 -24.96 2.64 -13.81
N SER A 248 -25.05 1.60 -12.95
CA SER A 248 -25.03 1.79 -11.50
C SER A 248 -23.59 1.96 -10.97
N ALA A 249 -23.45 2.17 -9.69
CA ALA A 249 -22.12 2.25 -9.07
C ALA A 249 -22.09 1.55 -7.72
N PHE A 250 -20.95 0.96 -7.40
CA PHE A 250 -20.60 0.55 -6.04
C PHE A 250 -19.85 1.68 -5.35
N SER A 251 -20.17 1.96 -4.09
CA SER A 251 -19.53 3.06 -3.35
C SER A 251 -19.42 2.76 -1.87
N ILE A 252 -18.24 3.02 -1.33
CA ILE A 252 -17.95 3.07 0.11
C ILE A 252 -17.70 4.55 0.44
N PRO A 253 -18.61 5.23 1.14
CA PRO A 253 -18.43 6.65 1.45
C PRO A 253 -17.36 6.86 2.52
N GLY A 254 -16.66 8.01 2.44
CA GLY A 254 -15.88 8.54 3.54
C GLY A 254 -16.78 9.05 4.67
N LEU A 255 -16.24 9.10 5.88
CA LEU A 255 -16.95 9.59 7.06
C LEU A 255 -16.79 11.10 7.29
N LYS A 256 -15.92 11.76 6.53
CA LYS A 256 -15.69 13.21 6.55
C LYS A 256 -15.37 13.73 5.16
N PRO A 257 -15.59 15.02 4.88
CA PRO A 257 -15.10 15.65 3.65
C PRO A 257 -13.59 15.51 3.51
N VAL A 258 -13.11 15.41 2.27
CA VAL A 258 -11.70 15.33 1.92
C VAL A 258 -11.33 16.40 0.90
N ARG A 259 -10.09 16.82 0.85
CA ARG A 259 -9.62 17.95 0.03
C ARG A 259 -9.48 17.63 -1.44
N ASP A 260 -9.24 16.39 -1.77
CA ASP A 260 -9.07 15.94 -3.16
C ASP A 260 -9.39 14.44 -3.31
N PHE A 261 -9.56 14.02 -4.56
CA PHE A 261 -9.79 12.64 -4.95
C PHE A 261 -8.81 12.21 -6.04
N VAL A 262 -8.60 10.92 -6.14
CA VAL A 262 -7.93 10.24 -7.25
C VAL A 262 -8.98 9.48 -8.04
N GLY A 263 -9.23 9.90 -9.27
CA GLY A 263 -10.11 9.24 -10.22
C GLY A 263 -9.35 8.59 -11.37
N VAL A 264 -9.99 7.64 -12.02
CA VAL A 264 -9.52 6.97 -13.23
C VAL A 264 -10.54 7.19 -14.33
N ILE A 265 -10.08 7.65 -15.49
CA ILE A 265 -10.89 7.89 -16.68
C ILE A 265 -10.39 7.05 -17.86
N SER A 266 -11.24 6.83 -18.87
CA SER A 266 -10.80 6.26 -20.15
C SER A 266 -9.95 7.29 -20.92
N LYS A 267 -8.92 6.81 -21.62
CA LYS A 267 -8.13 7.64 -22.56
C LYS A 267 -8.89 7.85 -23.85
#